data_94032f970383b521d8701b075943dc87
#
_entry.id   94032f970383b521d8701b075943dc87
#
_cell.length_a   1.000
_cell.length_b   1.000
_cell.length_c   1.000
_cell.angle_alpha   90.00
_cell.angle_beta   90.00
_cell.angle_gamma   90.00
#
_symmetry.space_group_name_H-M   'P 1'
#
loop_
_entity.id
_entity.type
_entity.pdbx_description
1 polymer ?
#
loop_
_entity_poly.entity_id
_entity_poly.type
_entity_poly.pdbx_seq_one_letter_code
_entity_poly.pdbx_strand_id
1 'polypeptide(L)'
;MNILFAGSPHSAAKVLDSLSNESNINIKAVITQPDKRGKRGSKLIESAVANKARSLNIKTFKPEHLDNDNLKAELSSIEVEFLIVVAYGKIIPSWLLNLPTVSPINIHFSILPKYRGASPIQSAILNGDTSTGISIIKINNKLDSGDIYSVFEKNIEDDDDKISLERKLTELCNTCLLYT
;
A
#
# COMPACT_ATOMS: atom_id res chain seq x y z
N MET A 1 -3.39 16.91 -5.49
CA MET A 1 -2.83 16.30 -4.25
C MET A 1 -1.41 15.78 -4.54
N ASN A 2 -0.45 16.16 -3.70
CA ASN A 2 0.91 15.59 -3.76
C ASN A 2 0.98 14.36 -2.84
N ILE A 3 1.32 13.21 -3.38
CA ILE A 3 1.39 11.98 -2.58
C ILE A 3 2.78 11.35 -2.59
N LEU A 4 3.13 10.74 -1.47
CA LEU A 4 4.18 9.74 -1.33
C LEU A 4 3.52 8.37 -1.26
N PHE A 5 3.94 7.44 -2.09
CA PHE A 5 3.37 6.10 -2.12
C PHE A 5 4.34 5.09 -1.50
N ALA A 6 3.85 4.17 -0.67
CA ALA A 6 4.63 3.08 -0.11
C ALA A 6 3.95 1.74 -0.34
N GLY A 7 4.62 0.81 -1.02
CA GLY A 7 4.06 -0.51 -1.33
C GLY A 7 5.09 -1.44 -1.97
N SER A 8 4.75 -2.72 -2.12
CA SER A 8 5.68 -3.70 -2.71
C SER A 8 5.06 -4.71 -3.68
N PRO A 9 3.93 -5.39 -3.39
CA PRO A 9 3.37 -6.47 -4.21
C PRO A 9 2.64 -5.96 -5.46
N HIS A 10 2.15 -6.91 -6.26
CA HIS A 10 1.39 -6.62 -7.48
C HIS A 10 0.10 -5.86 -7.25
N SER A 11 -0.60 -6.13 -6.15
CA SER A 11 -1.80 -5.37 -5.75
C SER A 11 -1.47 -3.89 -5.52
N ALA A 12 -0.39 -3.61 -4.78
CA ALA A 12 0.07 -2.23 -4.57
C ALA A 12 0.51 -1.54 -5.88
N ALA A 13 1.14 -2.29 -6.81
CA ALA A 13 1.53 -1.75 -8.11
C ALA A 13 0.31 -1.37 -8.99
N LYS A 14 -0.78 -2.12 -8.90
CA LYS A 14 -2.05 -1.77 -9.57
C LYS A 14 -2.69 -0.52 -8.97
N VAL A 15 -2.67 -0.39 -7.64
CA VAL A 15 -3.15 0.83 -6.97
C VAL A 15 -2.31 2.03 -7.37
N LEU A 16 -0.98 1.90 -7.40
CA LEU A 16 -0.07 2.95 -7.88
C LEU A 16 -0.41 3.39 -9.31
N ASP A 17 -0.66 2.41 -10.20
CA ASP A 17 -1.05 2.66 -11.59
C ASP A 17 -2.35 3.43 -11.69
N SER A 18 -3.38 3.02 -10.94
CA SER A 18 -4.67 3.74 -10.89
C SER A 18 -4.51 5.17 -10.40
N LEU A 19 -3.79 5.38 -9.31
CA LEU A 19 -3.52 6.72 -8.78
C LEU A 19 -2.75 7.61 -9.77
N SER A 20 -1.85 7.02 -10.57
CA SER A 20 -1.07 7.76 -11.57
C SER A 20 -1.90 8.25 -12.77
N ASN A 21 -3.06 7.66 -13.00
CA ASN A 21 -3.98 8.06 -14.07
C ASN A 21 -4.94 9.19 -13.65
N GLU A 22 -4.95 9.55 -12.37
CA GLU A 22 -5.81 10.61 -11.86
C GLU A 22 -5.17 11.99 -12.05
N SER A 23 -5.86 12.88 -12.75
CA SER A 23 -5.37 14.22 -13.12
C SER A 23 -5.12 15.13 -11.91
N ASN A 24 -5.79 14.88 -10.78
CA ASN A 24 -5.68 15.64 -9.55
C ASN A 24 -4.62 15.06 -8.58
N ILE A 25 -3.98 13.93 -8.93
CA ILE A 25 -2.97 13.25 -8.10
C ILE A 25 -1.58 13.43 -8.74
N ASN A 26 -0.62 13.86 -7.93
CA ASN A 26 0.77 13.98 -8.31
C ASN A 26 1.63 13.10 -7.39
N ILE A 27 2.11 11.98 -7.90
CA ILE A 27 2.94 11.04 -7.15
C ILE A 27 4.37 11.56 -7.14
N LYS A 28 4.80 12.15 -6.04
CA LYS A 28 6.12 12.79 -5.89
C LYS A 28 7.26 11.78 -5.80
N ALA A 29 7.01 10.66 -5.12
CA ALA A 29 7.98 9.58 -4.98
C ALA A 29 7.28 8.29 -4.54
N VAL A 30 8.02 7.19 -4.68
CA VAL A 30 7.61 5.85 -4.25
C VAL A 30 8.65 5.27 -3.30
N ILE A 31 8.19 4.65 -2.21
CA ILE A 31 9.01 3.82 -1.33
C ILE A 31 8.60 2.37 -1.51
N THR A 32 9.56 1.49 -1.73
CA THR A 32 9.31 0.05 -1.84
C THR A 32 10.41 -0.75 -1.17
N GLN A 33 10.17 -2.05 -0.95
CA GLN A 33 11.21 -2.92 -0.37
C GLN A 33 12.40 -3.05 -1.33
N PRO A 34 13.62 -3.28 -0.79
CA PRO A 34 14.81 -3.57 -1.58
C PRO A 34 14.62 -4.76 -2.49
N ASP A 35 15.42 -4.81 -3.54
CA ASP A 35 15.46 -5.93 -4.46
C ASP A 35 15.89 -7.20 -3.73
N LYS A 36 15.22 -8.31 -4.01
CA LYS A 36 15.48 -9.61 -3.36
C LYS A 36 16.19 -10.55 -4.33
N ARG A 37 17.09 -11.37 -3.81
CA ARG A 37 17.67 -12.45 -4.62
C ARG A 37 16.62 -13.51 -4.93
N GLY A 38 16.48 -13.86 -6.20
CA GLY A 38 15.58 -14.93 -6.64
C GLY A 38 15.96 -16.31 -6.09
N LYS A 39 14.99 -17.24 -6.06
CA LYS A 39 15.15 -18.60 -5.50
C LYS A 39 16.29 -19.43 -6.14
N ARG A 40 16.78 -19.06 -7.31
CA ARG A 40 17.89 -19.76 -8.05
C ARG A 40 19.13 -18.87 -8.20
N GLY A 41 19.36 -17.98 -7.29
CA GLY A 41 20.69 -17.55 -6.82
C GLY A 41 21.34 -16.34 -7.44
N SER A 42 21.13 -15.88 -8.64
CA SER A 42 22.00 -14.83 -9.19
C SER A 42 21.32 -13.52 -9.58
N LYS A 43 20.04 -13.52 -9.92
CA LYS A 43 19.35 -12.33 -10.39
C LYS A 43 18.60 -11.61 -9.27
N LEU A 44 18.86 -10.33 -9.10
CA LEU A 44 18.05 -9.46 -8.25
C LEU A 44 16.67 -9.28 -8.88
N ILE A 45 15.62 -9.45 -8.08
CA ILE A 45 14.22 -9.28 -8.48
C ILE A 45 13.70 -8.04 -7.80
N GLU A 46 13.31 -7.06 -8.59
CA GLU A 46 12.65 -5.85 -8.11
C GLU A 46 11.22 -6.15 -7.64
N SER A 47 10.72 -5.33 -6.74
CA SER A 47 9.30 -5.35 -6.36
C SER A 47 8.42 -4.97 -7.57
N ALA A 48 7.16 -5.42 -7.57
CA ALA A 48 6.20 -5.03 -8.61
C ALA A 48 5.98 -3.50 -8.62
N VAL A 49 5.99 -2.88 -7.45
CA VAL A 49 5.88 -1.42 -7.30
C VAL A 49 7.09 -0.71 -7.91
N ALA A 50 8.33 -1.21 -7.69
CA ALA A 50 9.52 -0.60 -8.31
C ALA A 50 9.46 -0.65 -9.84
N ASN A 51 9.04 -1.79 -10.40
CA ASN A 51 8.88 -1.93 -11.84
C ASN A 51 7.82 -0.96 -12.40
N LYS A 52 6.69 -0.81 -11.71
CA LYS A 52 5.63 0.13 -12.12
C LYS A 52 6.10 1.57 -12.01
N ALA A 53 6.71 1.97 -10.88
CA ALA A 53 7.22 3.32 -10.68
C ALA A 53 8.26 3.70 -11.75
N ARG A 54 9.14 2.77 -12.13
CA ARG A 54 10.09 2.98 -13.23
C ARG A 54 9.39 3.21 -14.57
N SER A 55 8.34 2.44 -14.90
CA SER A 55 7.58 2.63 -16.14
C SER A 55 6.85 3.98 -16.20
N LEU A 56 6.55 4.57 -15.04
CA LEU A 56 5.91 5.86 -14.88
C LEU A 56 6.91 7.02 -14.67
N ASN A 57 8.22 6.75 -14.72
CA ASN A 57 9.29 7.72 -14.44
C ASN A 57 9.18 8.38 -13.05
N ILE A 58 8.68 7.67 -12.06
CA ILE A 58 8.54 8.16 -10.68
C ILE A 58 9.80 7.84 -9.88
N LYS A 59 10.32 8.83 -9.13
CA LYS A 59 11.46 8.66 -8.22
C LYS A 59 11.15 7.55 -7.21
N THR A 60 12.05 6.56 -7.09
CA THR A 60 11.83 5.37 -6.28
C THR A 60 12.93 5.19 -5.25
N PHE A 61 12.55 5.02 -4.00
CA PHE A 61 13.42 4.70 -2.87
C PHE A 61 13.25 3.24 -2.47
N LYS A 62 14.38 2.53 -2.29
CA LYS A 62 14.42 1.11 -1.91
C LYS A 62 15.25 0.91 -0.62
N PRO A 63 14.90 1.56 0.49
CA PRO A 63 15.71 1.53 1.69
C PRO A 63 15.69 0.16 2.37
N GLU A 64 16.84 -0.32 2.80
CA GLU A 64 16.92 -1.48 3.69
C GLU A 64 16.32 -1.16 5.06
N HIS A 65 16.61 0.04 5.56
CA HIS A 65 16.08 0.59 6.81
C HIS A 65 15.49 1.97 6.55
N LEU A 66 14.29 2.21 7.09
CA LEU A 66 13.63 3.53 6.96
C LEU A 66 14.30 4.59 7.86
N ASP A 67 14.95 4.20 8.95
CA ASP A 67 15.75 5.10 9.78
C ASP A 67 17.13 5.33 9.16
N ASN A 68 17.15 6.16 8.12
CA ASN A 68 18.32 6.55 7.36
C ASN A 68 18.29 8.06 7.14
N ASP A 69 19.31 8.78 7.58
CA ASP A 69 19.33 10.23 7.57
C ASP A 69 19.34 10.84 6.16
N ASN A 70 20.00 10.19 5.20
CA ASN A 70 19.94 10.62 3.81
C ASN A 70 18.52 10.49 3.23
N LEU A 71 17.85 9.36 3.51
CA LEU A 71 16.45 9.15 3.11
C LEU A 71 15.54 10.19 3.75
N LYS A 72 15.72 10.47 5.05
CA LYS A 72 14.95 11.49 5.76
C LYS A 72 15.15 12.87 5.11
N ALA A 73 16.39 13.26 4.85
CA ALA A 73 16.71 14.54 4.22
C ALA A 73 16.07 14.66 2.83
N GLU A 74 16.20 13.62 1.99
CA GLU A 74 15.62 13.61 0.66
C GLU A 74 14.09 13.68 0.67
N LEU A 75 13.43 12.88 1.50
CA LEU A 75 11.97 12.87 1.58
C LEU A 75 11.42 14.15 2.22
N SER A 76 12.11 14.71 3.22
CA SER A 76 11.71 15.98 3.84
C SER A 76 11.83 17.20 2.91
N SER A 77 12.60 17.09 1.83
CA SER A 77 12.65 18.12 0.79
C SER A 77 11.49 18.08 -0.20
N ILE A 78 10.65 17.06 -0.12
CA ILE A 78 9.49 16.85 -1.01
C ILE A 78 8.23 17.29 -0.26
N GLU A 79 7.48 18.20 -0.84
CA GLU A 79 6.17 18.58 -0.31
C GLU A 79 5.14 17.47 -0.58
N VAL A 80 4.61 16.89 0.50
CA VAL A 80 3.71 15.74 0.48
C VAL A 80 2.48 16.04 1.33
N GLU A 81 1.30 15.90 0.77
CA GLU A 81 0.01 16.05 1.48
C GLU A 81 -0.41 14.73 2.11
N PHE A 82 -0.23 13.62 1.40
CA PHE A 82 -0.60 12.27 1.87
C PHE A 82 0.54 11.27 1.69
N LEU A 83 0.70 10.39 2.68
CA LEU A 83 1.44 9.14 2.53
C LEU A 83 0.41 8.02 2.33
N ILE A 84 0.40 7.40 1.15
CA ILE A 84 -0.48 6.26 0.84
C ILE A 84 0.31 4.96 0.97
N VAL A 85 -0.11 4.10 1.88
CA VAL A 85 0.54 2.80 2.15
C VAL A 85 -0.37 1.66 1.68
N VAL A 86 0.18 0.76 0.87
CA VAL A 86 -0.51 -0.45 0.40
C VAL A 86 0.45 -1.62 0.48
N ALA A 87 0.24 -2.51 1.43
CA ALA A 87 1.04 -3.74 1.59
C ALA A 87 2.56 -3.51 1.48
N TYR A 88 3.09 -2.50 2.17
CA TYR A 88 4.52 -2.18 2.16
C TYR A 88 5.36 -3.26 2.86
N GLY A 89 4.82 -3.86 3.93
CA GLY A 89 5.43 -5.00 4.62
C GLY A 89 6.57 -4.64 5.58
N LYS A 90 6.71 -3.37 5.97
CA LYS A 90 7.59 -2.91 7.05
C LYS A 90 6.84 -1.90 7.92
N ILE A 91 7.25 -1.80 9.18
CA ILE A 91 6.75 -0.77 10.10
C ILE A 91 7.20 0.61 9.60
N ILE A 92 6.27 1.55 9.52
CA ILE A 92 6.54 2.93 9.13
C ILE A 92 6.96 3.70 10.41
N PRO A 93 8.16 4.29 10.45
CA PRO A 93 8.60 5.05 11.61
C PRO A 93 7.84 6.37 11.77
N SER A 94 7.77 6.87 13.00
CA SER A 94 7.00 8.09 13.33
C SER A 94 7.40 9.31 12.51
N TRP A 95 8.69 9.47 12.18
CA TRP A 95 9.13 10.59 11.35
C TRP A 95 8.47 10.58 9.97
N LEU A 96 8.29 9.39 9.37
CA LEU A 96 7.67 9.24 8.04
C LEU A 96 6.14 9.35 8.13
N LEU A 97 5.53 8.92 9.24
CA LEU A 97 4.09 9.15 9.49
C LEU A 97 3.76 10.64 9.68
N ASN A 98 4.70 11.43 10.20
CA ASN A 98 4.54 12.87 10.42
C ASN A 98 4.99 13.72 9.23
N LEU A 99 5.50 13.11 8.16
CA LEU A 99 5.95 13.82 6.97
C LEU A 99 4.80 14.46 6.17
N PRO A 100 3.68 13.75 5.90
CA PRO A 100 2.58 14.32 5.13
C PRO A 100 1.88 15.43 5.91
N THR A 101 1.54 16.52 5.22
CA THR A 101 0.87 17.68 5.84
C THR A 101 -0.60 17.44 6.18
N VAL A 102 -1.23 16.44 5.56
CA VAL A 102 -2.64 16.09 5.79
C VAL A 102 -2.76 14.77 6.54
N SER A 103 -2.38 13.64 5.94
CA SER A 103 -2.52 12.35 6.62
C SER A 103 -1.65 11.22 6.04
N PRO A 104 -1.12 10.32 6.89
CA PRO A 104 -0.68 8.99 6.47
C PRO A 104 -1.89 8.04 6.43
N ILE A 105 -2.11 7.37 5.30
CA ILE A 105 -3.26 6.50 5.04
C ILE A 105 -2.75 5.10 4.69
N ASN A 106 -3.37 4.06 5.29
CA ASN A 106 -3.19 2.66 4.88
C ASN A 106 -4.46 2.12 4.25
N ILE A 107 -4.28 1.39 3.15
CA ILE A 107 -5.35 0.61 2.53
C ILE A 107 -5.18 -0.84 2.99
N HIS A 108 -6.08 -1.26 3.86
CA HIS A 108 -6.06 -2.59 4.47
C HIS A 108 -7.10 -3.49 3.84
N PHE A 109 -6.71 -4.71 3.45
CA PHE A 109 -7.56 -5.66 2.72
C PHE A 109 -8.41 -6.52 3.65
N SER A 110 -9.12 -5.87 4.58
CA SER A 110 -10.21 -6.46 5.37
C SER A 110 -11.19 -5.39 5.84
N ILE A 111 -12.33 -5.82 6.35
CA ILE A 111 -13.27 -4.98 7.09
C ILE A 111 -12.79 -4.91 8.54
N LEU A 112 -12.03 -3.87 8.88
CA LEU A 112 -11.52 -3.67 10.23
C LEU A 112 -12.68 -3.50 11.24
N PRO A 113 -12.55 -3.99 12.48
CA PRO A 113 -11.31 -4.47 13.11
C PRO A 113 -10.94 -5.94 12.84
N LYS A 114 -11.66 -6.67 11.98
CA LYS A 114 -11.30 -8.04 11.62
C LYS A 114 -9.95 -8.09 10.88
N TYR A 115 -9.17 -9.10 11.18
CA TYR A 115 -7.94 -9.46 10.45
C TYR A 115 -6.91 -8.35 10.34
N ARG A 116 -6.65 -7.63 11.45
CA ARG A 116 -5.48 -6.77 11.56
C ARG A 116 -4.20 -7.56 11.25
N GLY A 117 -3.22 -6.91 10.64
CA GLY A 117 -1.91 -7.51 10.37
C GLY A 117 -1.69 -7.94 8.93
N ALA A 118 -0.74 -8.85 8.71
CA ALA A 118 -0.12 -9.08 7.41
C ALA A 118 -0.89 -9.98 6.43
N SER A 119 -1.94 -10.69 6.88
CA SER A 119 -2.58 -11.73 6.07
C SER A 119 -4.13 -11.69 6.09
N PRO A 120 -4.76 -10.51 5.90
CA PRO A 120 -6.20 -10.36 6.05
C PRO A 120 -7.00 -11.20 5.04
N ILE A 121 -6.56 -11.27 3.78
CA ILE A 121 -7.23 -12.02 2.71
C ILE A 121 -7.25 -13.51 3.01
N GLN A 122 -6.08 -14.07 3.37
CA GLN A 122 -5.97 -15.48 3.72
C GLN A 122 -6.80 -15.81 4.96
N SER A 123 -6.83 -14.91 5.94
CA SER A 123 -7.63 -15.10 7.15
C SER A 123 -9.12 -15.15 6.86
N ALA A 124 -9.64 -14.29 6.00
CA ALA A 124 -11.05 -14.30 5.59
C ALA A 124 -11.43 -15.62 4.92
N ILE A 125 -10.60 -16.11 3.97
CA ILE A 125 -10.84 -17.40 3.29
C ILE A 125 -10.78 -18.58 4.28
N LEU A 126 -9.74 -18.64 5.11
CA LEU A 126 -9.55 -19.76 6.05
C LEU A 126 -10.65 -19.83 7.13
N ASN A 127 -11.23 -18.71 7.49
CA ASN A 127 -12.35 -18.67 8.44
C ASN A 127 -13.72 -18.90 7.76
N GLY A 128 -13.77 -19.08 6.45
CA GLY A 128 -15.01 -19.29 5.71
C GLY A 128 -15.94 -18.08 5.73
N ASP A 129 -15.37 -16.84 5.80
CA ASP A 129 -16.19 -15.64 5.72
C ASP A 129 -16.87 -15.57 4.34
N THR A 130 -18.13 -15.15 4.32
CA THR A 130 -18.89 -14.94 3.07
C THR A 130 -18.70 -13.56 2.47
N SER A 131 -18.12 -12.63 3.24
CA SER A 131 -17.75 -11.30 2.77
C SER A 131 -16.46 -10.82 3.42
N THR A 132 -15.77 -9.93 2.73
CA THR A 132 -14.61 -9.19 3.21
C THR A 132 -14.63 -7.79 2.56
N GLY A 133 -13.52 -7.07 2.56
CA GLY A 133 -13.49 -5.75 1.94
C GLY A 133 -12.16 -5.06 2.07
N ILE A 134 -12.21 -3.75 1.92
CA ILE A 134 -11.08 -2.87 2.18
C ILE A 134 -11.47 -1.82 3.22
N SER A 135 -10.54 -1.49 4.09
CA SER A 135 -10.65 -0.36 5.01
C SER A 135 -9.57 0.67 4.70
N ILE A 136 -9.97 1.90 4.50
CA ILE A 136 -9.07 3.05 4.38
C ILE A 136 -8.94 3.66 5.77
N ILE A 137 -7.73 3.61 6.33
CA ILE A 137 -7.50 4.04 7.72
C ILE A 137 -6.36 5.04 7.82
N LYS A 138 -6.42 5.90 8.83
CA LYS A 138 -5.27 6.68 9.28
C LYS A 138 -4.25 5.76 9.92
N ILE A 139 -2.98 5.89 9.56
CA ILE A 139 -1.93 5.12 10.21
C ILE A 139 -1.57 5.76 11.55
N ASN A 140 -1.46 4.93 12.58
CA ASN A 140 -0.92 5.30 13.89
C ASN A 140 0.18 4.32 14.32
N ASN A 141 0.69 4.48 15.55
CA ASN A 141 1.78 3.64 16.09
C ASN A 141 1.36 2.21 16.46
N LYS A 142 0.05 1.89 16.37
CA LYS A 142 -0.47 0.54 16.63
C LYS A 142 -0.94 -0.08 15.32
N LEU A 143 -0.64 -1.37 15.13
CA LEU A 143 -0.94 -2.08 13.89
C LEU A 143 -2.44 -2.04 13.56
N ASP A 144 -2.78 -1.47 12.39
CA ASP A 144 -4.11 -1.39 11.78
C ASP A 144 -5.22 -0.99 12.77
N SER A 145 -4.95 0.02 13.61
CA SER A 145 -5.85 0.44 14.69
C SER A 145 -6.19 1.94 14.64
N GLY A 146 -5.82 2.62 13.58
CA GLY A 146 -6.15 4.03 13.38
C GLY A 146 -7.61 4.25 13.02
N ASP A 147 -8.00 5.53 12.99
CA ASP A 147 -9.36 5.92 12.62
C ASP A 147 -9.68 5.44 11.20
N ILE A 148 -10.88 4.90 11.04
CA ILE A 148 -11.38 4.41 9.75
C ILE A 148 -12.04 5.58 9.02
N TYR A 149 -11.51 5.91 7.84
CA TYR A 149 -12.11 6.90 6.96
C TYR A 149 -13.26 6.33 6.15
N SER A 150 -13.06 5.11 5.60
CA SER A 150 -14.06 4.44 4.76
C SER A 150 -13.88 2.94 4.81
N VAL A 151 -14.98 2.21 4.61
CA VAL A 151 -15.01 0.74 4.46
C VAL A 151 -15.84 0.39 3.24
N PHE A 152 -15.32 -0.53 2.44
CA PHE A 152 -16.00 -1.04 1.25
C PHE A 152 -16.03 -2.55 1.29
N GLU A 153 -17.23 -3.12 1.21
CA GLU A 153 -17.47 -4.56 1.32
C GLU A 153 -17.47 -5.24 -0.05
N LYS A 154 -17.08 -6.50 -0.07
CA LYS A 154 -17.07 -7.39 -1.24
C LYS A 154 -17.42 -8.80 -0.81
N ASN A 155 -18.35 -9.45 -1.52
CA ASN A 155 -18.64 -10.86 -1.31
C ASN A 155 -17.45 -11.74 -1.70
N ILE A 156 -17.28 -12.84 -0.97
CA ILE A 156 -16.36 -13.92 -1.29
C ILE A 156 -17.20 -15.02 -1.94
N GLU A 157 -16.85 -15.39 -3.16
CA GLU A 157 -17.52 -16.47 -3.89
C GLU A 157 -16.92 -17.83 -3.50
N ASP A 158 -17.68 -18.91 -3.66
CA ASP A 158 -17.26 -20.27 -3.27
C ASP A 158 -15.97 -20.74 -3.97
N ASP A 159 -15.70 -20.22 -5.16
CA ASP A 159 -14.52 -20.53 -5.96
C ASP A 159 -13.36 -19.54 -5.78
N ASP A 160 -13.50 -18.56 -4.87
CA ASP A 160 -12.42 -17.61 -4.62
C ASP A 160 -11.26 -18.26 -3.87
N ASP A 161 -10.10 -18.11 -4.47
CA ASP A 161 -8.81 -18.31 -3.81
C ASP A 161 -8.17 -16.97 -3.40
N LYS A 162 -7.00 -17.04 -2.77
CA LYS A 162 -6.24 -15.84 -2.40
C LYS A 162 -5.99 -14.90 -3.59
N ILE A 163 -5.72 -15.46 -4.77
CA ILE A 163 -5.30 -14.67 -5.95
C ILE A 163 -6.50 -13.96 -6.55
N SER A 164 -7.63 -14.68 -6.71
CA SER A 164 -8.86 -14.11 -7.24
C SER A 164 -9.43 -13.05 -6.31
N LEU A 165 -9.45 -13.30 -4.99
CA LEU A 165 -9.95 -12.35 -4.01
C LEU A 165 -9.04 -11.12 -3.89
N GLU A 166 -7.71 -11.27 -3.88
CA GLU A 166 -6.78 -10.12 -3.91
C GLU A 166 -6.99 -9.25 -5.14
N ARG A 167 -7.26 -9.85 -6.29
CA ARG A 167 -7.58 -9.11 -7.53
C ARG A 167 -8.89 -8.32 -7.37
N LYS A 168 -9.98 -8.98 -6.90
CA LYS A 168 -11.28 -8.34 -6.69
C LYS A 168 -11.19 -7.15 -5.70
N LEU A 169 -10.44 -7.31 -4.61
CA LEU A 169 -10.22 -6.25 -3.63
C LEU A 169 -9.35 -5.11 -4.17
N THR A 170 -8.35 -5.42 -5.01
CA THR A 170 -7.55 -4.39 -5.67
C THR A 170 -8.38 -3.57 -6.65
N GLU A 171 -9.28 -4.20 -7.42
CA GLU A 171 -10.20 -3.51 -8.30
C GLU A 171 -11.19 -2.61 -7.52
N LEU A 172 -11.69 -3.12 -6.39
CA LEU A 172 -12.53 -2.35 -5.47
C LEU A 172 -11.77 -1.12 -4.93
N CYS A 173 -10.51 -1.30 -4.52
CA CYS A 173 -9.65 -0.21 -4.05
C CYS A 173 -9.52 0.91 -5.08
N ASN A 174 -9.29 0.57 -6.36
CA ASN A 174 -9.16 1.54 -7.43
C ASN A 174 -10.43 2.39 -7.60
N THR A 175 -11.60 1.76 -7.49
CA THR A 175 -12.88 2.47 -7.55
C THR A 175 -13.08 3.39 -6.35
N CYS A 176 -12.70 2.95 -5.16
CA CYS A 176 -12.99 3.65 -3.91
C CYS A 176 -12.08 4.85 -3.66
N LEU A 177 -10.80 4.78 -4.05
CA LEU A 177 -9.86 5.89 -3.91
C LEU A 177 -10.24 7.13 -4.72
N LEU A 178 -11.10 6.97 -5.73
CA LEU A 178 -11.57 8.06 -6.56
C LEU A 178 -12.72 8.86 -5.91
N TYR A 179 -13.34 8.31 -4.86
CA TYR A 179 -14.52 8.89 -4.21
C TYR A 179 -14.27 9.29 -2.75
N THR A 180 -13.03 9.18 -2.28
CA THR A 180 -12.64 9.55 -0.92
C THR A 180 -11.80 10.81 -0.92
#